data_54be6ae61c37b3de5439149e79c5024c
#
_entry.id   54be6ae61c37b3de5439149e79c5024c
#
_cell.length_a   1.000
_cell.length_b   1.000
_cell.length_c   1.000
_cell.angle_alpha   90.00
_cell.angle_beta   90.00
_cell.angle_gamma   90.00
#
_symmetry.space_group_name_H-M   'P 1'
#
loop_
_entity.id
_entity.type
_entity.pdbx_description
1 polymer ?
#
loop_
_entity_poly.entity_id
_entity_poly.type
_entity_poly.pdbx_seq_one_letter_code
_entity_poly.pdbx_strand_id
1 'polypeptide(L)'
;MCNCNGNCNCNNNFHRVVTVTDDTTAVTLTTTNSTNIGDLEPYALIMRKNITTTAGVVPVQISVNGVNVPLRNKYGLQIQSNHVPLGVSYGAFVIDESDPTTPEPYVILFNTPRCRCNATD
;
A
#
# COMPACT_ATOMS: atom_id res chain seq x y z
N MET A 1 10.59 -7.45 -10.40
CA MET A 1 9.21 -7.71 -10.79
C MET A 1 8.92 -9.20 -10.77
N CYS A 2 7.77 -9.56 -10.29
CA CYS A 2 7.31 -10.94 -10.27
C CYS A 2 6.91 -11.38 -11.68
N ASN A 3 7.41 -12.52 -12.15
CA ASN A 3 6.91 -13.08 -13.39
C ASN A 3 6.22 -14.42 -13.12
N CYS A 4 5.31 -14.81 -13.98
CA CYS A 4 4.44 -15.96 -13.74
C CYS A 4 5.06 -17.29 -14.16
N ASN A 5 6.34 -17.33 -14.42
CA ASN A 5 7.08 -18.54 -14.74
C ASN A 5 7.77 -19.16 -13.52
N GLY A 6 7.32 -18.81 -12.34
CA GLY A 6 7.90 -19.33 -11.10
C GLY A 6 9.09 -18.55 -10.58
N ASN A 7 9.56 -17.56 -11.29
CA ASN A 7 10.71 -16.74 -10.88
C ASN A 7 10.24 -15.45 -10.23
N CYS A 8 9.47 -15.59 -9.20
CA CYS A 8 8.90 -14.47 -8.49
C CYS A 8 9.82 -14.08 -7.35
N ASN A 9 10.43 -12.91 -7.46
CA ASN A 9 11.31 -12.40 -6.42
C ASN A 9 10.63 -11.28 -5.67
N CYS A 10 10.27 -11.56 -4.45
CA CYS A 10 9.59 -10.62 -3.56
C CYS A 10 10.54 -9.90 -2.61
N ASN A 11 11.84 -10.07 -2.79
CA ASN A 11 12.75 -9.73 -1.71
C ASN A 11 13.23 -8.30 -1.72
N ASN A 12 13.35 -7.67 -2.87
CA ASN A 12 14.27 -6.56 -2.91
C ASN A 12 13.61 -5.21 -2.94
N ASN A 13 12.64 -4.98 -3.80
CA ASN A 13 12.15 -3.61 -4.03
C ASN A 13 10.68 -3.44 -3.69
N PHE A 14 10.08 -4.43 -3.05
CA PHE A 14 8.68 -4.34 -2.69
C PHE A 14 8.51 -3.75 -1.30
N HIS A 15 7.46 -3.00 -1.14
CA HIS A 15 7.12 -2.37 0.13
C HIS A 15 6.31 -3.35 0.97
N ARG A 16 6.95 -3.95 1.95
CA ARG A 16 6.29 -4.93 2.83
C ARG A 16 5.69 -4.24 4.02
N VAL A 17 4.50 -4.65 4.36
CA VAL A 17 3.90 -4.21 5.62
C VAL A 17 4.60 -4.90 6.77
N VAL A 18 5.22 -4.12 7.63
CA VAL A 18 5.91 -4.64 8.82
C VAL A 18 5.14 -4.40 10.09
N THR A 19 4.27 -3.41 10.10
CA THR A 19 3.47 -3.07 11.27
C THR A 19 2.11 -2.57 10.83
N VAL A 20 1.09 -3.04 11.51
CA VAL A 20 -0.28 -2.53 11.37
C VAL A 20 -0.64 -1.89 12.69
N THR A 21 -0.91 -0.59 12.67
CA THR A 21 -1.36 0.14 13.84
C THR A 21 -2.84 0.42 13.71
N ASP A 22 -3.61 -0.14 14.62
CA ASP A 22 -5.05 0.02 14.67
C ASP A 22 -5.40 1.18 15.60
N ASP A 23 -6.18 2.10 15.07
CA ASP A 23 -6.71 3.23 15.82
C ASP A 23 -8.23 3.26 15.61
N THR A 24 -8.93 3.98 16.46
CA THR A 24 -10.39 4.10 16.36
C THR A 24 -10.83 4.84 15.10
N THR A 25 -9.95 5.59 14.47
CA THR A 25 -10.30 6.41 13.30
C THR A 25 -9.64 5.93 11.99
N ALA A 26 -8.58 5.13 12.08
CA ALA A 26 -7.86 4.68 10.89
C ALA A 26 -6.96 3.50 11.21
N VAL A 27 -6.57 2.78 10.17
CA VAL A 27 -5.49 1.78 10.24
C VAL A 27 -4.29 2.34 9.50
N THR A 28 -3.13 2.31 10.14
CA THR A 28 -1.88 2.76 9.52
C THR A 28 -1.00 1.56 9.23
N LEU A 29 -0.60 1.43 7.97
CA LEU A 29 0.35 0.43 7.52
C LEU A 29 1.74 1.07 7.45
N THR A 30 2.67 0.53 8.23
CA THR A 30 4.07 0.94 8.14
C THR A 30 4.82 -0.07 7.30
N THR A 31 5.45 0.39 6.25
CA THR A 31 6.11 -0.47 5.26
C THR A 31 7.60 -0.24 5.26
N THR A 32 8.35 -1.26 4.87
CA THR A 32 9.77 -1.11 4.55
C THR A 32 9.92 -0.45 3.18
N ASN A 33 11.09 0.12 2.93
CA ASN A 33 11.44 0.73 1.64
C ASN A 33 10.48 1.83 1.20
N SER A 34 9.92 2.57 2.18
CA SER A 34 8.95 3.60 1.89
C SER A 34 9.49 5.02 2.08
N THR A 35 10.80 5.19 2.10
CA THR A 35 11.45 6.49 2.24
C THR A 35 11.94 7.00 0.90
N ASN A 36 11.90 8.31 0.72
CA ASN A 36 12.43 8.98 -0.48
C ASN A 36 11.72 8.55 -1.78
N ILE A 37 10.44 8.26 -1.68
CA ILE A 37 9.62 7.95 -2.84
C ILE A 37 9.12 9.26 -3.45
N GLY A 38 9.35 9.42 -4.75
CA GLY A 38 8.89 10.60 -5.48
C GLY A 38 7.54 10.41 -6.13
N ASP A 39 7.01 11.50 -6.69
CA ASP A 39 5.75 11.50 -7.39
C ASP A 39 5.77 10.51 -8.56
N LEU A 40 4.70 9.76 -8.72
CA LEU A 40 4.49 8.75 -9.76
C LEU A 40 5.47 7.58 -9.72
N GLU A 41 6.21 7.43 -8.63
CA GLU A 41 7.05 6.24 -8.49
C GLU A 41 6.21 4.99 -8.25
N PRO A 42 6.64 3.84 -8.82
CA PRO A 42 5.94 2.58 -8.59
C PRO A 42 5.93 2.19 -7.12
N TYR A 43 4.82 1.62 -6.70
CA TYR A 43 4.64 1.13 -5.34
C TYR A 43 4.10 -0.30 -5.41
N ALA A 44 4.76 -1.21 -4.72
CA ALA A 44 4.30 -2.59 -4.62
C ALA A 44 4.09 -2.93 -3.15
N LEU A 45 2.87 -3.28 -2.80
CA LEU A 45 2.49 -3.55 -1.42
C LEU A 45 2.33 -5.06 -1.21
N ILE A 46 3.04 -5.60 -0.22
CA ILE A 46 2.92 -7.00 0.15
C ILE A 46 2.19 -7.10 1.48
N MET A 47 1.01 -7.71 1.45
CA MET A 47 0.22 -7.99 2.64
C MET A 47 0.23 -9.50 2.89
N ARG A 48 0.68 -9.92 4.05
CA ARG A 48 0.76 -11.36 4.41
C ARG A 48 -0.44 -11.85 5.18
N LYS A 49 -1.11 -10.95 5.90
CA LYS A 49 -2.25 -11.27 6.75
C LYS A 49 -3.36 -10.27 6.51
N ASN A 50 -4.58 -10.72 6.69
CA ASN A 50 -5.71 -9.80 6.72
C ASN A 50 -5.59 -8.85 7.91
N ILE A 51 -6.07 -7.63 7.70
CA ILE A 51 -6.12 -6.64 8.78
C ILE A 51 -7.30 -6.98 9.68
N THR A 52 -7.04 -7.01 10.97
CA THR A 52 -8.09 -7.10 11.99
C THR A 52 -8.09 -5.81 12.80
N THR A 53 -9.26 -5.24 13.02
CA THR A 53 -9.39 -4.01 13.78
C THR A 53 -10.41 -4.17 14.88
N THR A 54 -10.26 -3.39 15.96
CA THR A 54 -11.24 -3.31 17.03
C THR A 54 -12.27 -2.22 16.78
N ALA A 55 -12.01 -1.35 15.82
CA ALA A 55 -12.85 -0.19 15.53
C ALA A 55 -13.90 -0.44 14.44
N GLY A 56 -13.99 -1.68 13.92
CA GLY A 56 -14.84 -1.98 12.78
C GLY A 56 -14.18 -1.59 11.46
N VAL A 57 -14.95 -1.12 10.50
CA VAL A 57 -14.43 -0.74 9.18
C VAL A 57 -13.99 0.72 9.23
N VAL A 58 -12.71 0.94 9.03
CA VAL A 58 -12.09 2.28 9.07
C VAL A 58 -11.18 2.47 7.86
N PRO A 59 -10.87 3.70 7.47
CA PRO A 59 -9.97 3.95 6.34
C PRO A 59 -8.54 3.48 6.63
N VAL A 60 -7.83 3.11 5.58
CA VAL A 60 -6.45 2.67 5.65
C VAL A 60 -5.53 3.75 5.11
N GLN A 61 -4.46 3.99 5.82
CA GLN A 61 -3.39 4.88 5.39
C GLN A 61 -2.05 4.15 5.44
N ILE A 62 -1.10 4.66 4.69
CA ILE A 62 0.25 4.10 4.61
C ILE A 62 1.23 5.18 5.01
N SER A 63 2.25 4.79 5.78
CA SER A 63 3.36 5.68 6.10
C SER A 63 4.36 5.68 4.94
N VAL A 64 4.46 6.81 4.26
CA VAL A 64 5.39 7.01 3.14
C VAL A 64 6.18 8.28 3.41
N ASN A 65 7.49 8.22 3.28
CA ASN A 65 8.36 9.37 3.52
C ASN A 65 8.14 10.02 4.89
N GLY A 66 7.77 9.20 5.89
CA GLY A 66 7.50 9.69 7.23
C GLY A 66 6.15 10.35 7.42
N VAL A 67 5.28 10.31 6.41
CA VAL A 67 3.96 10.92 6.43
C VAL A 67 2.91 9.84 6.19
N ASN A 68 1.79 9.90 6.89
CA ASN A 68 0.67 9.00 6.66
C ASN A 68 -0.17 9.53 5.50
N VAL A 69 -0.31 8.70 4.46
CA VAL A 69 -1.08 9.06 3.27
C VAL A 69 -2.19 8.06 3.03
N PRO A 70 -3.31 8.48 2.40
CA PRO A 70 -4.40 7.56 2.12
C PRO A 70 -3.99 6.46 1.14
N LEU A 71 -4.59 5.28 1.32
CA LEU A 71 -4.50 4.19 0.36
C LEU A 71 -5.78 4.15 -0.48
N ARG A 72 -5.63 4.24 -1.80
CA ARG A 72 -6.76 4.30 -2.73
C ARG A 72 -6.76 3.11 -3.70
N ASN A 73 -7.94 2.72 -4.14
CA ASN A 73 -8.07 1.69 -5.17
C ASN A 73 -7.91 2.29 -6.58
N LYS A 74 -8.01 1.44 -7.60
CA LYS A 74 -7.83 1.88 -8.99
C LYS A 74 -8.84 2.91 -9.47
N TYR A 75 -9.94 3.08 -8.76
CA TYR A 75 -10.95 4.09 -9.06
C TYR A 75 -10.72 5.40 -8.30
N GLY A 76 -9.64 5.49 -7.53
CA GLY A 76 -9.35 6.66 -6.72
C GLY A 76 -10.10 6.72 -5.40
N LEU A 77 -10.79 5.66 -5.02
CA LEU A 77 -11.58 5.62 -3.79
C LEU A 77 -10.75 5.12 -2.62
N GLN A 78 -11.00 5.66 -1.45
CA GLN A 78 -10.34 5.26 -0.21
C GLN A 78 -10.58 3.78 0.07
N ILE A 79 -9.50 3.02 0.29
CA ILE A 79 -9.58 1.63 0.70
C ILE A 79 -9.88 1.57 2.19
N GLN A 80 -10.85 0.74 2.56
CA GLN A 80 -11.22 0.49 3.95
C GLN A 80 -10.48 -0.72 4.49
N SER A 81 -10.45 -0.85 5.82
CA SER A 81 -9.66 -1.88 6.50
C SER A 81 -10.01 -3.31 6.11
N ASN A 82 -11.25 -3.55 5.66
CA ASN A 82 -11.69 -4.87 5.22
C ASN A 82 -11.48 -5.14 3.73
N HIS A 83 -10.89 -4.21 3.00
CA HIS A 83 -10.71 -4.31 1.54
C HIS A 83 -9.25 -4.24 1.09
N VAL A 84 -8.30 -4.32 1.99
CA VAL A 84 -6.87 -4.35 1.61
C VAL A 84 -6.57 -5.71 1.00
N PRO A 85 -6.10 -5.76 -0.25
CA PRO A 85 -5.85 -7.05 -0.90
C PRO A 85 -4.71 -7.80 -0.21
N LEU A 86 -4.90 -9.10 -0.04
CA LEU A 86 -3.87 -9.99 0.46
C LEU A 86 -2.93 -10.36 -0.69
N GLY A 87 -1.64 -10.47 -0.41
CA GLY A 87 -0.63 -10.79 -1.42
C GLY A 87 0.05 -9.54 -1.94
N VAL A 88 0.42 -9.55 -3.20
CA VAL A 88 1.17 -8.46 -3.83
C VAL A 88 0.23 -7.62 -4.69
N SER A 89 0.19 -6.34 -4.39
CA SER A 89 -0.58 -5.35 -5.17
C SER A 89 0.37 -4.31 -5.72
N TYR A 90 0.15 -3.91 -6.97
CA TYR A 90 0.95 -2.88 -7.62
C TYR A 90 0.18 -1.59 -7.78
N GLY A 91 0.88 -0.50 -7.64
CA GLY A 91 0.32 0.82 -7.79
C GLY A 91 1.40 1.87 -7.93
N ALA A 92 1.11 3.05 -7.45
CA ALA A 92 2.03 4.18 -7.50
C ALA A 92 1.80 5.12 -6.31
N PHE A 93 2.86 5.79 -5.93
CA PHE A 93 2.78 6.95 -5.05
C PHE A 93 2.50 8.17 -5.91
N VAL A 94 1.48 8.94 -5.58
CA VAL A 94 1.04 10.09 -6.37
C VAL A 94 0.97 11.30 -5.45
N ILE A 95 1.45 12.44 -5.94
CA ILE A 95 1.25 13.71 -5.26
C ILE A 95 0.24 14.52 -6.09
N ASP A 96 -0.95 14.68 -5.56
CA ASP A 96 -2.01 15.43 -6.22
C ASP A 96 -1.76 16.92 -5.98
N GLU A 97 -1.40 17.63 -7.05
CA GLU A 97 -1.11 19.06 -7.02
C GLU A 97 -2.20 19.88 -7.72
N SER A 98 -3.41 19.35 -7.79
CA SER A 98 -4.54 20.11 -8.34
C SER A 98 -4.78 21.40 -7.57
N ASP A 99 -4.44 21.41 -6.28
CA ASP A 99 -4.31 22.63 -5.49
C ASP A 99 -2.83 22.77 -5.08
N PRO A 100 -2.03 23.57 -5.76
CA PRO A 100 -0.60 23.65 -5.48
C PRO A 100 -0.25 24.23 -4.10
N THR A 101 -1.21 24.86 -3.42
CA THR A 101 -0.97 25.35 -2.07
C THR A 101 -1.14 24.26 -1.01
N THR A 102 -1.86 23.18 -1.34
CA THR A 102 -2.11 22.04 -0.45
C THR A 102 -1.98 20.73 -1.22
N PRO A 103 -0.76 20.35 -1.61
CA PRO A 103 -0.59 19.07 -2.31
C PRO A 103 -1.00 17.90 -1.42
N GLU A 104 -1.70 16.93 -2.00
CA GLU A 104 -2.24 15.78 -1.30
C GLU A 104 -1.61 14.50 -1.82
N PRO A 105 -0.65 13.91 -1.10
CA PRO A 105 -0.07 12.64 -1.50
C PRO A 105 -0.99 11.46 -1.14
N TYR A 106 -0.94 10.42 -1.96
CA TYR A 106 -1.63 9.17 -1.69
C TYR A 106 -0.94 8.02 -2.41
N VAL A 107 -1.28 6.79 -2.02
CA VAL A 107 -0.88 5.59 -2.76
C VAL A 107 -2.11 5.03 -3.42
N ILE A 108 -2.02 4.78 -4.72
CA ILE A 108 -3.10 4.15 -5.49
C ILE A 108 -2.67 2.74 -5.89
N LEU A 109 -3.52 1.77 -5.63
CA LEU A 109 -3.29 0.38 -6.02
C LEU A 109 -4.12 0.07 -7.26
N PHE A 110 -3.46 -0.33 -8.34
CA PHE A 110 -4.13 -0.59 -9.61
C PHE A 110 -4.75 -1.98 -9.65
N ASN A 111 -3.98 -2.99 -9.25
CA ASN A 111 -4.45 -4.38 -9.30
C ASN A 111 -3.59 -5.27 -8.43
N THR A 112 -4.10 -6.47 -8.17
CA THR A 112 -3.33 -7.58 -7.62
C THR A 112 -2.84 -8.42 -8.80
N PRO A 113 -1.53 -8.66 -8.95
CA PRO A 113 -1.03 -9.46 -10.06
C PRO A 113 -1.49 -10.91 -9.96
N ARG A 114 -1.57 -11.57 -11.11
CA ARG A 114 -1.92 -12.99 -11.17
C ARG A 114 -0.87 -13.86 -10.51
N CYS A 115 0.38 -13.53 -10.74
CA CYS A 115 1.50 -14.24 -10.17
C CYS A 115 1.79 -13.64 -8.81
N ARG A 116 1.67 -14.44 -7.77
CA ARG A 116 1.95 -13.99 -6.42
C ARG A 116 3.36 -14.39 -6.03
N CYS A 117 4.03 -13.49 -5.36
CA CYS A 117 5.23 -13.87 -4.64
C CYS A 117 4.84 -14.69 -3.42
N ASN A 118 5.61 -15.72 -3.15
CA ASN A 118 5.41 -16.52 -1.97
C ASN A 118 5.75 -15.67 -0.74
N ALA A 119 4.81 -15.49 0.13
CA ALA A 119 4.94 -14.60 1.28
C ALA A 119 5.46 -15.31 2.53
N THR A 120 5.98 -16.50 2.40
CA THR A 120 6.51 -17.24 3.55
C THR A 120 7.89 -16.80 3.96
N ASP A 121 8.52 -16.01 3.18
CA ASP A 121 9.86 -15.50 3.47
C ASP A 121 9.92 -14.60 4.71
#